data_169dcea85dc38e55b1301954a70f17ac
#
_entry.id   169dcea85dc38e55b1301954a70f17ac
#
_cell.length_a   1.000
_cell.length_b   1.000
_cell.length_c   1.000
_cell.angle_alpha   90.00
_cell.angle_beta   90.00
_cell.angle_gamma   90.00
#
_symmetry.space_group_name_H-M   'P 1'
#
loop_
_entity.id
_entity.type
_entity.pdbx_description
1 polymer ?
#
loop_
_entity_poly.entity_id
_entity_poly.type
_entity_poly.pdbx_seq_one_letter_code
_entity_poly.pdbx_strand_id
1 'polypeptide(L)'
;EVNLPYITADATGPKHLVVKLSRSKLESLVEALVKRSLEPLKVALKDSGLSKTEIDDVILVGGQTRMPMVQQAVADFFGKEPRKDVNPDEAVAMGASIQGAVLAGDVKDVLLLDVTPLTLGIETMGGVATPLIEKNTTIPTKKSQVFSTADDNQTAVTIHVVQGERKQAATNKSLGRFDLADIPPAPRGMPQIEVTFDLDANGILNVSAKDKATGKEQSIRITASGGLSDDDIEQMVADAEANAEADKKFEEIISARNSADGMIHAAKKTLEEAGEHASDDERAAIEAAITEAEEAVKGDDKDVIEAATTKLTEVTSGVAQKMYAAQAEAGEAPGEQAPEEDAVDGDVVDADPKPATQDHQFLPCPRLWHPCS
;
A
#
# COMPACT_ATOMS: atom_id res chain seq x y z
N GLU A 1 -25.11 40.70 17.64
CA GLU A 1 -24.44 41.59 18.58
C GLU A 1 -23.93 40.78 19.78
N VAL A 2 -22.67 40.99 20.18
CA VAL A 2 -22.09 40.47 21.42
C VAL A 2 -22.11 41.62 22.43
N ASN A 3 -22.79 41.43 23.54
CA ASN A 3 -22.91 42.44 24.58
C ASN A 3 -22.47 41.81 25.93
N LEU A 4 -21.33 42.26 26.41
CA LEU A 4 -20.79 41.88 27.73
C LEU A 4 -20.81 43.10 28.64
N PRO A 5 -21.86 43.25 29.49
CA PRO A 5 -21.97 44.37 30.38
C PRO A 5 -20.98 44.27 31.54
N TYR A 6 -20.57 45.43 32.06
CA TYR A 6 -19.76 45.57 33.27
C TYR A 6 -18.40 44.85 33.23
N ILE A 7 -17.72 44.86 32.07
CA ILE A 7 -16.40 44.18 31.95
C ILE A 7 -15.29 44.92 32.72
N THR A 8 -15.42 46.21 32.92
CA THR A 8 -14.56 47.06 33.77
C THR A 8 -15.26 48.34 34.17
N ALA A 9 -14.67 49.12 35.05
CA ALA A 9 -15.11 50.46 35.42
C ALA A 9 -13.89 51.39 35.51
N ASP A 10 -14.07 52.64 35.12
CA ASP A 10 -13.11 53.71 35.30
C ASP A 10 -13.76 54.94 35.93
N ALA A 11 -13.07 56.09 36.00
CA ALA A 11 -13.58 57.35 36.58
C ALA A 11 -14.81 57.87 35.84
N THR A 12 -15.14 57.38 34.64
CA THR A 12 -16.32 57.77 33.87
C THR A 12 -17.51 56.81 34.05
N GLY A 13 -17.34 55.76 34.86
CA GLY A 13 -18.36 54.74 35.15
C GLY A 13 -18.11 53.39 34.57
N PRO A 14 -19.11 52.49 34.60
CA PRO A 14 -18.97 51.13 34.09
C PRO A 14 -18.79 51.10 32.57
N LYS A 15 -17.93 50.18 32.10
CA LYS A 15 -17.68 49.95 30.69
C LYS A 15 -18.27 48.60 30.24
N HIS A 16 -18.82 48.63 29.05
CA HIS A 16 -19.46 47.47 28.43
C HIS A 16 -18.74 47.18 27.11
N LEU A 17 -18.57 45.92 26.79
CA LEU A 17 -18.12 45.51 25.45
C LEU A 17 -19.35 45.23 24.59
N VAL A 18 -19.58 46.08 23.61
CA VAL A 18 -20.63 45.90 22.62
C VAL A 18 -20.00 45.82 21.24
N VAL A 19 -20.03 44.62 20.65
CA VAL A 19 -19.45 44.37 19.33
C VAL A 19 -20.50 43.80 18.38
N LYS A 20 -20.60 44.39 17.21
CA LYS A 20 -21.43 43.87 16.13
C LYS A 20 -20.58 43.00 15.20
N LEU A 21 -20.92 41.73 15.10
CA LEU A 21 -20.33 40.80 14.16
C LEU A 21 -21.29 40.60 12.99
N SER A 22 -20.91 41.05 11.79
CA SER A 22 -21.65 40.77 10.55
C SER A 22 -21.29 39.39 10.00
N ARG A 23 -22.18 38.83 9.17
CA ARG A 23 -21.90 37.58 8.44
C ARG A 23 -20.59 37.70 7.64
N SER A 24 -20.44 38.74 6.86
CA SER A 24 -19.23 38.94 6.03
C SER A 24 -17.95 39.01 6.85
N LYS A 25 -18.01 39.62 8.07
CA LYS A 25 -16.84 39.64 8.97
C LYS A 25 -16.53 38.23 9.50
N LEU A 26 -17.52 37.44 9.88
CA LEU A 26 -17.33 36.06 10.30
C LEU A 26 -16.75 35.23 9.16
N GLU A 27 -17.34 35.30 7.98
CA GLU A 27 -16.89 34.57 6.78
C GLU A 27 -15.45 34.92 6.45
N SER A 28 -15.05 36.21 6.52
CA SER A 28 -13.64 36.59 6.29
C SER A 28 -12.65 36.02 7.31
N LEU A 29 -13.11 35.79 8.55
CA LEU A 29 -12.25 35.22 9.62
C LEU A 29 -12.08 33.73 9.49
N VAL A 30 -13.05 33.01 8.90
CA VAL A 30 -13.04 31.56 8.80
C VAL A 30 -12.75 31.04 7.36
N GLU A 31 -12.58 31.94 6.39
CA GLU A 31 -12.39 31.62 4.97
C GLU A 31 -11.26 30.60 4.77
N ALA A 32 -10.14 30.78 5.46
CA ALA A 32 -9.00 29.87 5.36
C ALA A 32 -9.34 28.47 5.85
N LEU A 33 -10.15 28.34 6.90
CA LEU A 33 -10.60 27.05 7.41
C LEU A 33 -11.54 26.33 6.44
N VAL A 34 -12.48 27.08 5.85
CA VAL A 34 -13.39 26.54 4.83
C VAL A 34 -12.63 26.08 3.59
N LYS A 35 -11.67 26.87 3.11
CA LYS A 35 -10.81 26.47 1.98
C LYS A 35 -10.04 25.19 2.28
N ARG A 36 -9.45 25.09 3.48
CA ARG A 36 -8.71 23.89 3.89
C ARG A 36 -9.58 22.64 3.93
N SER A 37 -10.86 22.76 4.29
CA SER A 37 -11.78 21.60 4.31
C SER A 37 -12.12 21.05 2.93
N LEU A 38 -11.82 21.77 1.83
CA LEU A 38 -12.00 21.28 0.47
C LEU A 38 -10.84 20.40 -0.03
N GLU A 39 -9.67 20.42 0.61
CA GLU A 39 -8.52 19.62 0.18
C GLU A 39 -8.78 18.12 0.33
N PRO A 40 -9.31 17.60 1.46
CA PRO A 40 -9.70 16.19 1.55
C PRO A 40 -10.72 15.76 0.49
N LEU A 41 -11.65 16.64 0.11
CA LEU A 41 -12.61 16.34 -0.99
C LEU A 41 -11.90 16.12 -2.33
N LYS A 42 -10.88 16.92 -2.63
CA LYS A 42 -10.10 16.77 -3.87
C LYS A 42 -9.34 15.45 -3.87
N VAL A 43 -8.73 15.09 -2.74
CA VAL A 43 -8.00 13.83 -2.59
C VAL A 43 -8.95 12.64 -2.75
N ALA A 44 -10.07 12.63 -2.02
CA ALA A 44 -11.06 11.56 -2.10
C ALA A 44 -11.62 11.39 -3.52
N LEU A 45 -11.90 12.50 -4.22
CA LEU A 45 -12.39 12.46 -5.60
C LEU A 45 -11.31 11.92 -6.56
N LYS A 46 -10.05 12.32 -6.39
CA LYS A 46 -8.92 11.80 -7.18
C LYS A 46 -8.73 10.30 -6.97
N ASP A 47 -8.76 9.86 -5.70
CA ASP A 47 -8.54 8.45 -5.34
C ASP A 47 -9.69 7.54 -5.78
N SER A 48 -10.93 8.06 -5.84
CA SER A 48 -12.08 7.32 -6.38
C SER A 48 -12.04 7.11 -7.89
N GLY A 49 -11.20 7.85 -8.62
CA GLY A 49 -11.18 7.85 -10.09
C GLY A 49 -12.41 8.48 -10.74
N LEU A 50 -13.35 9.03 -9.95
CA LEU A 50 -14.58 9.62 -10.45
C LEU A 50 -14.40 11.10 -10.75
N SER A 51 -15.14 11.59 -11.74
CA SER A 51 -15.31 13.01 -12.00
C SER A 51 -16.39 13.61 -11.08
N LYS A 52 -16.38 14.93 -10.91
CA LYS A 52 -17.41 15.64 -10.10
C LYS A 52 -18.83 15.43 -10.63
N THR A 53 -18.98 15.17 -11.92
CA THR A 53 -20.29 14.96 -12.57
C THR A 53 -20.86 13.58 -12.33
N GLU A 54 -20.01 12.60 -12.00
CA GLU A 54 -20.41 11.23 -11.69
C GLU A 54 -20.82 11.05 -10.22
N ILE A 55 -20.64 12.08 -9.39
CA ILE A 55 -21.18 12.07 -8.03
C ILE A 55 -22.66 12.38 -8.08
N ASP A 56 -23.52 11.44 -7.71
CA ASP A 56 -24.99 11.59 -7.75
C ASP A 56 -25.48 12.57 -6.68
N ASP A 57 -25.13 12.35 -5.44
CA ASP A 57 -25.58 13.12 -4.28
C ASP A 57 -24.42 13.62 -3.41
N VAL A 58 -24.56 14.82 -2.90
CA VAL A 58 -23.66 15.40 -1.91
C VAL A 58 -24.44 15.59 -0.61
N ILE A 59 -24.02 14.88 0.45
CA ILE A 59 -24.67 14.95 1.76
C ILE A 59 -23.71 15.62 2.75
N LEU A 60 -24.20 16.64 3.44
CA LEU A 60 -23.44 17.35 4.47
C LEU A 60 -23.77 16.79 5.85
N VAL A 61 -22.75 16.48 6.64
CA VAL A 61 -22.87 15.89 7.97
C VAL A 61 -22.12 16.74 8.99
N GLY A 62 -22.69 16.85 10.20
CA GLY A 62 -22.15 17.63 11.30
C GLY A 62 -22.67 19.08 11.35
N GLY A 63 -22.83 19.63 12.56
CA GLY A 63 -23.46 20.94 12.80
C GLY A 63 -22.77 22.10 12.09
N GLN A 64 -21.44 22.02 11.88
CA GLN A 64 -20.67 23.07 11.19
C GLN A 64 -21.06 23.23 9.72
N THR A 65 -21.59 22.18 9.09
CA THR A 65 -22.07 22.22 7.70
C THR A 65 -23.35 23.01 7.49
N ARG A 66 -23.99 23.44 8.59
CA ARG A 66 -25.11 24.42 8.54
C ARG A 66 -24.65 25.83 8.15
N MET A 67 -23.34 26.09 8.19
CA MET A 67 -22.78 27.38 7.81
C MET A 67 -22.98 27.62 6.31
N PRO A 68 -23.65 28.73 5.90
CA PRO A 68 -23.92 28.99 4.49
C PRO A 68 -22.68 29.03 3.61
N MET A 69 -21.56 29.54 4.11
CA MET A 69 -20.29 29.57 3.39
C MET A 69 -19.76 28.18 3.08
N VAL A 70 -19.90 27.23 4.00
CA VAL A 70 -19.52 25.83 3.78
C VAL A 70 -20.40 25.20 2.70
N GLN A 71 -21.72 25.39 2.79
CA GLN A 71 -22.66 24.86 1.80
C GLN A 71 -22.38 25.42 0.41
N GLN A 72 -22.12 26.72 0.30
CA GLN A 72 -21.79 27.38 -0.96
C GLN A 72 -20.46 26.86 -1.54
N ALA A 73 -19.41 26.75 -0.70
CA ALA A 73 -18.11 26.26 -1.13
C ALA A 73 -18.19 24.83 -1.68
N VAL A 74 -18.99 23.96 -1.05
CA VAL A 74 -19.22 22.59 -1.52
C VAL A 74 -20.08 22.58 -2.80
N ALA A 75 -21.14 23.41 -2.88
CA ALA A 75 -21.95 23.54 -4.09
C ALA A 75 -21.12 24.02 -5.28
N ASP A 76 -20.26 25.02 -5.08
CA ASP A 76 -19.35 25.53 -6.12
C ASP A 76 -18.32 24.46 -6.54
N PHE A 77 -17.83 23.66 -5.59
CA PHE A 77 -16.88 22.61 -5.89
C PHE A 77 -17.47 21.49 -6.77
N PHE A 78 -18.68 20.99 -6.44
CA PHE A 78 -19.33 19.91 -7.19
C PHE A 78 -20.18 20.40 -8.37
N GLY A 79 -20.50 21.70 -8.42
CA GLY A 79 -21.42 22.27 -9.43
C GLY A 79 -22.88 21.89 -9.18
N LYS A 80 -23.23 21.42 -7.98
CA LYS A 80 -24.57 21.02 -7.57
C LYS A 80 -24.83 21.32 -6.10
N GLU A 81 -26.08 21.62 -5.76
CA GLU A 81 -26.49 21.86 -4.38
C GLU A 81 -26.42 20.57 -3.55
N PRO A 82 -25.86 20.63 -2.33
CA PRO A 82 -25.95 19.54 -1.37
C PRO A 82 -27.39 19.21 -1.01
N ARG A 83 -27.69 17.95 -0.74
CA ARG A 83 -29.01 17.52 -0.27
C ARG A 83 -29.36 18.18 1.07
N LYS A 84 -30.65 18.58 1.20
CA LYS A 84 -31.17 19.29 2.37
C LYS A 84 -32.18 18.45 3.18
N ASP A 85 -32.49 17.25 2.71
CA ASP A 85 -33.42 16.31 3.33
C ASP A 85 -32.80 15.47 4.45
N VAL A 86 -31.49 15.48 4.59
CA VAL A 86 -30.77 14.81 5.70
C VAL A 86 -30.42 15.83 6.78
N ASN A 87 -30.81 15.55 8.01
CA ASN A 87 -30.41 16.39 9.15
C ASN A 87 -28.94 16.16 9.49
N PRO A 88 -28.05 17.17 9.31
CA PRO A 88 -26.62 17.00 9.54
C PRO A 88 -26.24 16.64 10.98
N ASP A 89 -27.08 16.97 11.96
CA ASP A 89 -26.81 16.68 13.37
C ASP A 89 -27.19 15.24 13.75
N GLU A 90 -28.11 14.60 13.01
CA GLU A 90 -28.65 13.28 13.30
C GLU A 90 -28.12 12.20 12.37
N ALA A 91 -27.49 12.57 11.25
CA ALA A 91 -27.05 11.65 10.20
C ALA A 91 -26.15 10.52 10.73
N VAL A 92 -25.21 10.83 11.64
CA VAL A 92 -24.31 9.85 12.26
C VAL A 92 -25.08 8.88 13.15
N ALA A 93 -26.00 9.37 13.97
CA ALA A 93 -26.82 8.52 14.85
C ALA A 93 -27.76 7.60 14.04
N MET A 94 -28.34 8.12 12.95
CA MET A 94 -29.13 7.32 12.01
C MET A 94 -28.30 6.22 11.36
N GLY A 95 -27.11 6.56 10.86
CA GLY A 95 -26.19 5.60 10.26
C GLY A 95 -25.75 4.53 11.24
N ALA A 96 -25.41 4.91 12.47
CA ALA A 96 -25.06 3.95 13.53
C ALA A 96 -26.22 2.99 13.87
N SER A 97 -27.46 3.51 13.90
CA SER A 97 -28.65 2.68 14.14
C SER A 97 -28.89 1.67 13.01
N ILE A 98 -28.73 2.10 11.76
CA ILE A 98 -28.82 1.23 10.57
C ILE A 98 -27.75 0.14 10.63
N GLN A 99 -26.51 0.53 10.89
CA GLN A 99 -25.38 -0.43 11.01
C GLN A 99 -25.60 -1.42 12.17
N GLY A 100 -26.16 -0.96 13.30
CA GLY A 100 -26.56 -1.84 14.38
C GLY A 100 -27.61 -2.87 13.96
N ALA A 101 -28.60 -2.46 13.19
CA ALA A 101 -29.64 -3.37 12.64
C ALA A 101 -29.05 -4.36 11.60
N VAL A 102 -28.08 -3.93 10.78
CA VAL A 102 -27.35 -4.82 9.87
C VAL A 102 -26.57 -5.89 10.65
N LEU A 103 -25.84 -5.48 11.69
CA LEU A 103 -25.09 -6.42 12.54
C LEU A 103 -25.99 -7.38 13.31
N ALA A 104 -27.19 -6.94 13.71
CA ALA A 104 -28.21 -7.81 14.33
C ALA A 104 -28.89 -8.75 13.33
N GLY A 105 -28.72 -8.53 12.03
CA GLY A 105 -29.36 -9.32 10.96
C GLY A 105 -30.78 -8.90 10.61
N ASP A 106 -31.27 -7.79 11.17
CA ASP A 106 -32.61 -7.24 10.93
C ASP A 106 -32.70 -6.55 9.56
N VAL A 107 -31.60 -5.96 9.09
CA VAL A 107 -31.48 -5.30 7.79
C VAL A 107 -30.45 -6.04 6.93
N LYS A 108 -30.84 -6.44 5.71
CA LYS A 108 -29.99 -7.22 4.80
C LYS A 108 -29.69 -6.48 3.48
N ASP A 109 -30.37 -5.42 3.21
CA ASP A 109 -30.32 -4.71 1.91
C ASP A 109 -29.34 -3.52 1.93
N VAL A 110 -28.66 -3.30 3.04
CA VAL A 110 -27.66 -2.23 3.19
C VAL A 110 -26.30 -2.86 3.47
N LEU A 111 -25.34 -2.57 2.60
CA LEU A 111 -23.95 -3.01 2.73
C LEU A 111 -23.07 -1.76 2.92
N LEU A 112 -22.44 -1.67 4.09
CA LEU A 112 -21.34 -0.73 4.31
C LEU A 112 -20.03 -1.47 4.08
N LEU A 113 -19.26 -1.00 3.12
CA LEU A 113 -17.90 -1.45 2.87
C LEU A 113 -16.94 -0.33 3.26
N ASP A 114 -15.96 -0.68 4.07
CA ASP A 114 -14.88 0.21 4.43
C ASP A 114 -13.65 -0.08 3.57
N VAL A 115 -12.63 0.79 3.62
CA VAL A 115 -11.40 0.63 2.87
C VAL A 115 -10.18 0.80 3.78
N THR A 116 -9.05 0.22 3.38
CA THR A 116 -7.78 0.47 4.04
C THR A 116 -7.31 1.90 3.78
N PRO A 117 -6.93 2.69 4.80
CA PRO A 117 -6.45 4.06 4.59
C PRO A 117 -5.06 4.13 4.00
N LEU A 118 -4.23 3.12 4.24
CA LEU A 118 -2.84 3.01 3.81
C LEU A 118 -2.51 1.60 3.34
N THR A 119 -1.50 1.50 2.47
CA THR A 119 -0.94 0.23 1.99
C THR A 119 -0.35 -0.58 3.13
N LEU A 120 -0.64 -1.88 3.13
CA LEU A 120 -0.11 -2.88 4.04
C LEU A 120 0.84 -3.81 3.28
N GLY A 121 2.02 -4.03 3.84
CA GLY A 121 3.03 -4.86 3.20
C GLY A 121 4.04 -5.42 4.17
N ILE A 122 5.07 -6.06 3.62
CA ILE A 122 6.21 -6.57 4.38
C ILE A 122 7.52 -5.99 3.88
N GLU A 123 8.50 -5.95 4.77
CA GLU A 123 9.89 -5.67 4.40
C GLU A 123 10.49 -6.88 3.68
N THR A 124 11.06 -6.64 2.50
CA THR A 124 11.79 -7.63 1.71
C THR A 124 13.26 -7.26 1.56
N MET A 125 14.02 -8.11 0.87
CA MET A 125 15.47 -7.96 0.69
C MET A 125 15.85 -6.55 0.20
N GLY A 126 16.82 -5.93 0.88
CA GLY A 126 17.24 -4.55 0.62
C GLY A 126 16.42 -3.49 1.35
N GLY A 127 15.54 -3.86 2.29
CA GLY A 127 14.72 -2.91 3.06
C GLY A 127 13.56 -2.30 2.27
N VAL A 128 13.10 -2.98 1.21
CA VAL A 128 11.98 -2.54 0.39
C VAL A 128 10.66 -2.91 1.04
N ALA A 129 9.69 -1.99 1.06
CA ALA A 129 8.32 -2.27 1.44
C ALA A 129 7.56 -2.86 0.24
N THR A 130 7.32 -4.17 0.28
CA THR A 130 6.56 -4.89 -0.76
C THR A 130 5.09 -4.91 -0.38
N PRO A 131 4.20 -4.30 -1.18
CA PRO A 131 2.78 -4.22 -0.88
C PRO A 131 2.09 -5.58 -1.05
N LEU A 132 1.14 -5.91 -0.16
CA LEU A 132 0.22 -7.03 -0.28
C LEU A 132 -1.22 -6.55 -0.39
N ILE A 133 -1.62 -5.55 0.39
CA ILE A 133 -2.93 -4.91 0.32
C ILE A 133 -2.69 -3.41 0.09
N GLU A 134 -3.07 -2.92 -1.07
CA GLU A 134 -2.90 -1.51 -1.43
C GLU A 134 -3.91 -0.62 -0.69
N LYS A 135 -3.59 0.66 -0.51
CA LYS A 135 -4.52 1.66 0.04
C LYS A 135 -5.83 1.66 -0.76
N ASN A 136 -6.91 2.06 -0.12
CA ASN A 136 -8.26 2.10 -0.70
C ASN A 136 -8.82 0.72 -1.12
N THR A 137 -8.19 -0.39 -0.70
CA THR A 137 -8.76 -1.72 -0.88
C THR A 137 -9.94 -1.92 0.06
N THR A 138 -11.08 -2.35 -0.49
CA THR A 138 -12.29 -2.66 0.28
C THR A 138 -12.04 -3.81 1.27
N ILE A 139 -12.52 -3.66 2.49
CA ILE A 139 -12.47 -4.67 3.54
C ILE A 139 -13.85 -5.26 3.83
N PRO A 140 -13.96 -6.55 4.21
CA PRO A 140 -12.88 -7.48 4.49
C PRO A 140 -12.16 -7.96 3.24
N THR A 141 -10.83 -8.23 3.35
CA THR A 141 -10.03 -8.73 2.23
C THR A 141 -8.95 -9.70 2.69
N LYS A 142 -8.57 -10.61 1.81
CA LYS A 142 -7.50 -11.57 2.03
C LYS A 142 -6.58 -11.63 0.82
N LYS A 143 -5.27 -11.48 1.03
CA LYS A 143 -4.24 -11.55 -0.01
C LYS A 143 -3.09 -12.42 0.46
N SER A 144 -2.56 -13.22 -0.46
CA SER A 144 -1.40 -14.08 -0.20
C SER A 144 -0.37 -13.91 -1.29
N GLN A 145 0.91 -13.95 -0.91
CA GLN A 145 2.03 -13.93 -1.83
C GLN A 145 3.12 -14.87 -1.35
N VAL A 146 3.81 -15.51 -2.30
CA VAL A 146 4.91 -16.42 -1.99
C VAL A 146 6.22 -15.66 -2.05
N PHE A 147 7.02 -15.82 -0.99
CA PHE A 147 8.37 -15.28 -0.87
C PHE A 147 9.36 -16.43 -0.71
N SER A 148 10.65 -16.13 -0.75
CA SER A 148 11.70 -17.11 -0.55
C SER A 148 12.78 -16.59 0.40
N THR A 149 13.77 -17.46 0.70
CA THR A 149 14.94 -17.10 1.51
C THR A 149 15.92 -16.24 0.71
N ALA A 150 16.61 -15.31 1.39
CA ALA A 150 17.62 -14.44 0.81
C ALA A 150 19.02 -15.11 0.78
N ASP A 151 19.29 -16.00 1.74
CA ASP A 151 20.59 -16.65 1.94
C ASP A 151 20.48 -18.17 1.83
N ASP A 152 21.61 -18.82 1.46
CA ASP A 152 21.73 -20.27 1.45
C ASP A 152 21.63 -20.85 2.84
N ASN A 153 20.95 -21.98 2.97
CA ASN A 153 20.76 -22.68 4.26
C ASN A 153 20.11 -21.85 5.35
N GLN A 154 19.34 -20.83 4.99
CA GLN A 154 18.58 -20.01 5.93
C GLN A 154 17.47 -20.84 6.58
N THR A 155 17.52 -20.98 7.91
CA THR A 155 16.58 -21.83 8.67
C THR A 155 15.43 -21.05 9.32
N ALA A 156 15.43 -19.71 9.19
CA ALA A 156 14.37 -18.85 9.69
C ALA A 156 14.21 -17.61 8.81
N VAL A 157 12.99 -17.09 8.72
CA VAL A 157 12.68 -15.80 8.07
C VAL A 157 11.93 -14.90 9.04
N THR A 158 12.34 -13.64 9.10
CA THR A 158 11.62 -12.61 9.87
C THR A 158 10.62 -11.93 8.97
N ILE A 159 9.35 -11.94 9.36
CA ILE A 159 8.28 -11.20 8.70
C ILE A 159 8.08 -9.88 9.44
N HIS A 160 8.49 -8.78 8.81
CA HIS A 160 8.28 -7.44 9.32
C HIS A 160 7.12 -6.78 8.57
N VAL A 161 6.01 -6.58 9.28
CA VAL A 161 4.77 -6.00 8.74
C VAL A 161 4.84 -4.48 8.86
N VAL A 162 4.62 -3.79 7.75
CA VAL A 162 4.68 -2.33 7.64
C VAL A 162 3.41 -1.75 7.03
N GLN A 163 3.11 -0.51 7.37
CA GLN A 163 1.99 0.26 6.84
C GLN A 163 2.47 1.63 6.36
N GLY A 164 2.13 1.99 5.13
CA GLY A 164 2.47 3.29 4.53
C GLY A 164 2.75 3.19 3.04
N GLU A 165 3.00 4.35 2.42
CA GLU A 165 3.13 4.49 0.97
C GLU A 165 4.59 4.62 0.50
N ARG A 166 5.57 4.67 1.43
CA ARG A 166 6.98 4.80 1.09
C ARG A 166 7.56 3.46 0.65
N LYS A 167 8.46 3.48 -0.33
CA LYS A 167 9.13 2.27 -0.83
C LYS A 167 10.17 1.70 0.13
N GLN A 168 10.74 2.52 0.99
CA GLN A 168 11.64 2.10 2.02
C GLN A 168 10.88 1.67 3.28
N ALA A 169 11.02 0.41 3.69
CA ALA A 169 10.29 -0.16 4.84
C ALA A 169 10.51 0.61 6.15
N ALA A 170 11.74 1.09 6.38
CA ALA A 170 12.11 1.83 7.59
C ALA A 170 11.40 3.19 7.75
N THR A 171 10.89 3.76 6.67
CA THR A 171 10.17 5.04 6.67
C THR A 171 8.66 4.88 6.83
N ASN A 172 8.16 3.64 6.80
CA ASN A 172 6.78 3.29 7.04
C ASN A 172 6.54 2.94 8.52
N LYS A 173 5.28 2.90 8.91
CA LYS A 173 4.86 2.49 10.26
C LYS A 173 5.06 0.99 10.44
N SER A 174 5.91 0.58 11.39
CA SER A 174 6.02 -0.81 11.80
C SER A 174 4.76 -1.23 12.58
N LEU A 175 4.08 -2.27 12.11
CA LEU A 175 2.92 -2.85 12.78
C LEU A 175 3.28 -4.04 13.66
N GLY A 176 4.34 -4.77 13.32
CA GLY A 176 4.83 -5.90 14.11
C GLY A 176 5.86 -6.72 13.36
N ARG A 177 6.51 -7.62 14.11
CA ARG A 177 7.48 -8.58 13.59
C ARG A 177 7.25 -9.96 14.21
N PHE A 178 7.48 -11.00 13.44
CA PHE A 178 7.52 -12.38 13.93
C PHE A 178 8.43 -13.23 13.05
N ASP A 179 8.91 -14.35 13.60
CA ASP A 179 9.83 -15.23 12.92
C ASP A 179 9.15 -16.56 12.59
N LEU A 180 9.30 -17.01 11.35
CA LEU A 180 9.03 -18.38 10.94
C LEU A 180 10.36 -19.15 11.01
N ALA A 181 10.50 -20.02 12.00
CA ALA A 181 11.70 -20.82 12.23
C ALA A 181 11.54 -22.27 11.71
N ASP A 182 12.64 -23.03 11.80
CA ASP A 182 12.72 -24.44 11.41
C ASP A 182 12.38 -24.69 9.92
N ILE A 183 12.80 -23.79 9.06
CA ILE A 183 12.79 -24.00 7.62
C ILE A 183 13.93 -24.96 7.30
N PRO A 184 13.71 -26.04 6.50
CA PRO A 184 14.80 -26.93 6.10
C PRO A 184 15.89 -26.17 5.35
N PRO A 185 17.18 -26.43 5.65
CA PRO A 185 18.28 -25.86 4.90
C PRO A 185 18.17 -26.18 3.41
N ALA A 186 18.20 -25.17 2.57
CA ALA A 186 18.14 -25.28 1.12
C ALA A 186 18.86 -24.09 0.47
N PRO A 187 19.23 -24.18 -0.81
CA PRO A 187 19.73 -23.03 -1.54
C PRO A 187 18.72 -21.85 -1.51
N ARG A 188 19.23 -20.63 -1.47
CA ARG A 188 18.39 -19.43 -1.52
C ARG A 188 17.45 -19.46 -2.72
N GLY A 189 16.26 -18.92 -2.57
CA GLY A 189 15.24 -18.91 -3.62
C GLY A 189 14.43 -20.22 -3.74
N MET A 190 14.86 -21.33 -3.13
CA MET A 190 14.16 -22.61 -3.19
C MET A 190 13.01 -22.74 -2.18
N PRO A 191 13.15 -22.35 -0.90
CA PRO A 191 12.04 -22.41 0.05
C PRO A 191 10.89 -21.49 -0.37
N GLN A 192 9.66 -21.98 -0.26
CA GLN A 192 8.45 -21.24 -0.61
C GLN A 192 7.69 -20.88 0.67
N ILE A 193 7.77 -19.60 1.03
CA ILE A 193 7.10 -19.05 2.21
C ILE A 193 5.88 -18.26 1.76
N GLU A 194 4.70 -18.81 1.98
CA GLU A 194 3.45 -18.13 1.69
C GLU A 194 3.09 -17.18 2.84
N VAL A 195 3.08 -15.88 2.56
CA VAL A 195 2.64 -14.87 3.50
C VAL A 195 1.22 -14.46 3.15
N THR A 196 0.32 -14.57 4.12
CA THR A 196 -1.11 -14.24 3.97
C THR A 196 -1.48 -13.10 4.89
N PHE A 197 -2.11 -12.08 4.33
CA PHE A 197 -2.75 -10.97 5.01
C PHE A 197 -4.26 -11.19 4.97
N ASP A 198 -4.89 -11.27 6.14
CA ASP A 198 -6.33 -11.47 6.31
C ASP A 198 -6.87 -10.31 7.17
N LEU A 199 -7.51 -9.34 6.50
CA LEU A 199 -8.03 -8.12 7.10
C LEU A 199 -9.55 -8.23 7.21
N ASP A 200 -10.05 -8.24 8.44
CA ASP A 200 -11.49 -8.36 8.70
C ASP A 200 -12.24 -7.02 8.55
N ALA A 201 -13.56 -7.06 8.62
CA ALA A 201 -14.43 -5.88 8.53
C ALA A 201 -14.24 -4.86 9.68
N ASN A 202 -13.55 -5.23 10.76
CA ASN A 202 -13.26 -4.35 11.89
C ASN A 202 -11.85 -3.74 11.80
N GLY A 203 -11.14 -3.98 10.69
CA GLY A 203 -9.76 -3.51 10.52
C GLY A 203 -8.72 -4.32 11.31
N ILE A 204 -9.07 -5.52 11.79
CA ILE A 204 -8.13 -6.41 12.45
C ILE A 204 -7.35 -7.18 11.39
N LEU A 205 -6.04 -7.02 11.37
CA LEU A 205 -5.13 -7.68 10.45
C LEU A 205 -4.52 -8.92 11.10
N ASN A 206 -4.76 -10.10 10.52
CA ASN A 206 -4.05 -11.31 10.82
C ASN A 206 -3.02 -11.58 9.72
N VAL A 207 -1.75 -11.68 10.08
CA VAL A 207 -0.67 -12.01 9.16
C VAL A 207 -0.14 -13.38 9.51
N SER A 208 -0.14 -14.31 8.56
CA SER A 208 0.47 -15.62 8.71
C SER A 208 1.55 -15.85 7.66
N ALA A 209 2.58 -16.58 8.05
CA ALA A 209 3.64 -17.05 7.17
C ALA A 209 3.72 -18.57 7.28
N LYS A 210 3.67 -19.26 6.15
CA LYS A 210 3.65 -20.73 6.07
C LYS A 210 4.73 -21.21 5.11
N ASP A 211 5.58 -22.11 5.58
CA ASP A 211 6.46 -22.88 4.70
C ASP A 211 5.65 -23.97 3.97
N LYS A 212 5.60 -23.89 2.65
CA LYS A 212 4.84 -24.85 1.83
C LYS A 212 5.40 -26.26 1.87
N ALA A 213 6.69 -26.42 2.10
CA ALA A 213 7.36 -27.73 2.12
C ALA A 213 7.04 -28.52 3.41
N THR A 214 7.14 -27.85 4.57
CA THR A 214 6.94 -28.48 5.87
C THR A 214 5.52 -28.30 6.42
N GLY A 215 4.77 -27.34 5.91
CA GLY A 215 3.48 -26.94 6.43
C GLY A 215 3.54 -26.17 7.75
N LYS A 216 4.74 -25.85 8.26
CA LYS A 216 4.90 -25.01 9.45
C LYS A 216 4.38 -23.61 9.20
N GLU A 217 3.66 -23.09 10.19
CA GLU A 217 3.01 -21.79 10.12
C GLU A 217 3.22 -21.02 11.42
N GLN A 218 3.44 -19.71 11.28
CA GLN A 218 3.44 -18.74 12.37
C GLN A 218 2.55 -17.56 11.98
N SER A 219 1.96 -16.91 12.97
CA SER A 219 1.06 -15.79 12.72
C SER A 219 1.15 -14.73 13.82
N ILE A 220 0.79 -13.50 13.44
CA ILE A 220 0.60 -12.38 14.35
C ILE A 220 -0.77 -11.76 14.09
N ARG A 221 -1.45 -11.37 15.17
CA ARG A 221 -2.69 -10.59 15.10
C ARG A 221 -2.40 -9.14 15.48
N ILE A 222 -2.71 -8.24 14.57
CA ILE A 222 -2.51 -6.79 14.72
C ILE A 222 -3.89 -6.16 14.83
N THR A 223 -4.14 -5.51 15.96
CA THR A 223 -5.41 -4.81 16.21
C THR A 223 -5.27 -3.34 15.87
N ALA A 224 -6.36 -2.72 15.43
CA ALA A 224 -6.42 -1.30 15.08
C ALA A 224 -6.16 -0.35 16.27
N SER A 225 -6.03 -0.88 17.49
CA SER A 225 -5.86 -0.10 18.73
C SER A 225 -4.52 0.65 18.87
N GLY A 226 -3.61 0.51 17.91
CA GLY A 226 -2.40 1.33 17.78
C GLY A 226 -2.49 2.31 16.62
N GLY A 227 -3.71 2.70 16.23
CA GLY A 227 -4.01 3.43 15.00
C GLY A 227 -3.22 4.72 14.85
N LEU A 228 -2.89 5.01 13.60
CA LEU A 228 -2.45 6.32 13.17
C LEU A 228 -3.64 7.29 13.34
N SER A 229 -3.38 8.51 13.78
CA SER A 229 -4.39 9.58 13.70
C SER A 229 -4.61 9.96 12.24
N ASP A 230 -5.74 10.60 11.93
CA ASP A 230 -6.00 11.09 10.59
C ASP A 230 -4.90 12.05 10.11
N ASP A 231 -4.37 12.89 11.02
CA ASP A 231 -3.23 13.79 10.74
C ASP A 231 -1.96 12.99 10.38
N ASP A 232 -1.69 11.88 11.07
CA ASP A 232 -0.54 11.00 10.76
C ASP A 232 -0.70 10.36 9.37
N ILE A 233 -1.91 9.92 9.03
CA ILE A 233 -2.23 9.34 7.71
C ILE A 233 -2.02 10.37 6.60
N GLU A 234 -2.58 11.58 6.77
CA GLU A 234 -2.40 12.66 5.81
C GLU A 234 -0.91 13.01 5.64
N GLN A 235 -0.17 13.07 6.73
CA GLN A 235 1.27 13.33 6.68
C GLN A 235 2.03 12.21 5.96
N MET A 236 1.73 10.96 6.23
CA MET A 236 2.38 9.81 5.57
C MET A 236 2.12 9.79 4.06
N VAL A 237 0.91 10.15 3.62
CA VAL A 237 0.59 10.25 2.19
C VAL A 237 1.32 11.44 1.56
N ALA A 238 1.33 12.60 2.20
CA ALA A 238 2.03 13.78 1.71
C ALA A 238 3.55 13.56 1.64
N ASP A 239 4.14 12.90 2.65
CA ASP A 239 5.56 12.55 2.67
C ASP A 239 5.91 11.55 1.55
N ALA A 240 5.03 10.61 1.24
CA ALA A 240 5.23 9.69 0.13
C ALA A 240 5.17 10.41 -1.23
N GLU A 241 4.22 11.30 -1.44
CA GLU A 241 4.16 12.12 -2.66
C GLU A 241 5.40 13.02 -2.81
N ALA A 242 5.84 13.66 -1.73
CA ALA A 242 7.02 14.54 -1.75
C ALA A 242 8.33 13.79 -2.04
N ASN A 243 8.41 12.52 -1.69
CA ASN A 243 9.60 11.68 -1.86
C ASN A 243 9.48 10.65 -2.99
N ALA A 244 8.43 10.71 -3.81
CA ALA A 244 8.15 9.71 -4.85
C ALA A 244 9.34 9.47 -5.81
N GLU A 245 10.06 10.52 -6.21
CA GLU A 245 11.25 10.37 -7.06
C GLU A 245 12.43 9.72 -6.34
N ALA A 246 12.61 10.05 -5.05
CA ALA A 246 13.66 9.46 -4.24
C ALA A 246 13.37 7.98 -3.97
N ASP A 247 12.11 7.65 -3.69
CA ASP A 247 11.65 6.28 -3.47
C ASP A 247 11.79 5.42 -4.74
N LYS A 248 11.48 5.98 -5.91
CA LYS A 248 11.69 5.30 -7.19
C LYS A 248 13.17 5.00 -7.44
N LYS A 249 14.05 5.96 -7.20
CA LYS A 249 15.50 5.75 -7.32
C LYS A 249 15.98 4.69 -6.33
N PHE A 250 15.50 4.73 -5.09
CA PHE A 250 15.82 3.72 -4.08
C PHE A 250 15.42 2.32 -4.55
N GLU A 251 14.17 2.14 -5.03
CA GLU A 251 13.67 0.86 -5.56
C GLU A 251 14.52 0.37 -6.74
N GLU A 252 14.87 1.25 -7.68
CA GLU A 252 15.72 0.92 -8.82
C GLU A 252 17.14 0.49 -8.41
N ILE A 253 17.77 1.19 -7.46
CA ILE A 253 19.10 0.83 -6.95
C ILE A 253 19.06 -0.50 -6.22
N ILE A 254 18.06 -0.73 -5.36
CA ILE A 254 17.91 -2.01 -4.64
C ILE A 254 17.64 -3.16 -5.61
N SER A 255 16.82 -2.96 -6.62
CA SER A 255 16.59 -3.96 -7.67
C SER A 255 17.87 -4.32 -8.39
N ALA A 256 18.67 -3.32 -8.79
CA ALA A 256 19.97 -3.54 -9.43
C ALA A 256 20.95 -4.29 -8.49
N ARG A 257 21.01 -3.92 -7.20
CA ARG A 257 21.82 -4.61 -6.20
C ARG A 257 21.42 -6.07 -6.01
N ASN A 258 20.12 -6.34 -5.86
CA ASN A 258 19.60 -7.70 -5.70
C ASN A 258 19.89 -8.57 -6.93
N SER A 259 19.77 -7.99 -8.13
CA SER A 259 20.14 -8.67 -9.37
C SER A 259 21.64 -8.98 -9.44
N ALA A 260 22.48 -7.99 -9.08
CA ALA A 260 23.93 -8.16 -9.04
C ALA A 260 24.36 -9.25 -8.04
N ASP A 261 23.80 -9.25 -6.83
CA ASP A 261 24.05 -10.28 -5.80
C ASP A 261 23.64 -11.67 -6.29
N GLY A 262 22.53 -11.76 -7.03
CA GLY A 262 22.12 -12.99 -7.71
C GLY A 262 23.16 -13.49 -8.69
N MET A 263 23.66 -12.60 -9.54
CA MET A 263 24.68 -12.93 -10.55
C MET A 263 26.04 -13.25 -9.93
N ILE A 264 26.45 -12.51 -8.90
CA ILE A 264 27.70 -12.82 -8.15
C ILE A 264 27.64 -14.22 -7.57
N HIS A 265 26.50 -14.58 -6.93
CA HIS A 265 26.32 -15.91 -6.38
C HIS A 265 26.36 -17.01 -7.46
N ALA A 266 25.65 -16.81 -8.57
CA ALA A 266 25.65 -17.73 -9.70
C ALA A 266 27.05 -17.88 -10.32
N ALA A 267 27.78 -16.77 -10.47
CA ALA A 267 29.15 -16.80 -10.99
C ALA A 267 30.13 -17.56 -10.08
N LYS A 268 30.04 -17.35 -8.76
CA LYS A 268 30.84 -18.12 -7.78
C LYS A 268 30.55 -19.61 -7.86
N LYS A 269 29.30 -19.99 -7.95
CA LYS A 269 28.87 -21.38 -8.08
C LYS A 269 29.38 -21.99 -9.41
N THR A 270 29.23 -21.27 -10.52
CA THR A 270 29.77 -21.69 -11.82
C THR A 270 31.30 -21.89 -11.76
N LEU A 271 32.02 -21.04 -11.05
CA LEU A 271 33.46 -21.12 -10.87
C LEU A 271 33.87 -22.37 -10.08
N GLU A 272 33.11 -22.72 -9.03
CA GLU A 272 33.31 -23.95 -8.24
C GLU A 272 33.01 -25.20 -9.07
N GLU A 273 31.94 -25.22 -9.85
CA GLU A 273 31.49 -26.35 -10.67
C GLU A 273 32.34 -26.53 -11.93
N ALA A 274 32.95 -25.45 -12.44
CA ALA A 274 33.76 -25.49 -13.66
C ALA A 274 35.00 -26.41 -13.56
N GLY A 275 35.55 -26.64 -12.37
CA GLY A 275 36.64 -27.56 -12.17
C GLY A 275 37.78 -27.34 -13.19
N GLU A 276 38.17 -28.39 -13.93
CA GLU A 276 39.20 -28.35 -14.97
C GLU A 276 38.70 -27.78 -16.32
N HIS A 277 37.41 -27.50 -16.45
CA HIS A 277 36.81 -27.03 -17.72
C HIS A 277 37.00 -25.50 -17.95
N ALA A 278 37.38 -24.75 -16.93
CA ALA A 278 37.75 -23.33 -17.04
C ALA A 278 39.28 -23.19 -17.04
N SER A 279 39.82 -22.46 -18.00
CA SER A 279 41.25 -22.12 -18.03
C SER A 279 41.60 -21.15 -16.91
N ASP A 280 42.88 -21.06 -16.53
CA ASP A 280 43.35 -20.13 -15.48
C ASP A 280 43.03 -18.68 -15.84
N ASP A 281 43.10 -18.30 -17.13
CA ASP A 281 42.75 -16.95 -17.60
C ASP A 281 41.24 -16.65 -17.44
N GLU A 282 40.37 -17.61 -17.74
CA GLU A 282 38.94 -17.49 -17.57
C GLU A 282 38.52 -17.39 -16.10
N ARG A 283 39.17 -18.19 -15.22
CA ARG A 283 38.97 -18.11 -13.78
C ARG A 283 39.35 -16.74 -13.27
N ALA A 284 40.51 -16.24 -13.63
CA ALA A 284 40.97 -14.91 -13.22
C ALA A 284 40.04 -13.80 -13.73
N ALA A 285 39.50 -13.93 -14.95
CA ALA A 285 38.57 -12.98 -15.52
C ALA A 285 37.24 -12.97 -14.77
N ILE A 286 36.68 -14.14 -14.37
CA ILE A 286 35.46 -14.23 -13.58
C ILE A 286 35.69 -13.67 -12.16
N GLU A 287 36.78 -14.02 -11.50
CA GLU A 287 37.13 -13.51 -10.18
C GLU A 287 37.29 -11.97 -10.16
N ALA A 288 37.93 -11.41 -11.19
CA ALA A 288 38.04 -9.96 -11.36
C ALA A 288 36.68 -9.30 -11.56
N ALA A 289 35.78 -9.90 -12.39
CA ALA A 289 34.45 -9.40 -12.62
C ALA A 289 33.55 -9.52 -11.36
N ILE A 290 33.68 -10.58 -10.58
CA ILE A 290 33.01 -10.73 -9.27
C ILE A 290 33.45 -9.59 -8.35
N THR A 291 34.76 -9.34 -8.21
CA THR A 291 35.29 -8.27 -7.36
C THR A 291 34.79 -6.90 -7.79
N GLU A 292 34.76 -6.65 -9.10
CA GLU A 292 34.23 -5.38 -9.64
C GLU A 292 32.73 -5.22 -9.34
N ALA A 293 31.94 -6.29 -9.49
CA ALA A 293 30.52 -6.28 -9.16
C ALA A 293 30.26 -6.10 -7.64
N GLU A 294 31.04 -6.77 -6.77
CA GLU A 294 30.98 -6.60 -5.31
C GLU A 294 31.33 -5.18 -4.86
N GLU A 295 32.24 -4.51 -5.54
CA GLU A 295 32.53 -3.09 -5.26
C GLU A 295 31.42 -2.17 -5.78
N ALA A 296 30.90 -2.44 -6.98
CA ALA A 296 29.81 -1.66 -7.57
C ALA A 296 28.52 -1.70 -6.69
N VAL A 297 28.18 -2.85 -6.13
CA VAL A 297 27.01 -3.04 -5.24
C VAL A 297 27.07 -2.17 -3.97
N LYS A 298 28.26 -1.80 -3.51
CA LYS A 298 28.42 -0.90 -2.35
C LYS A 298 28.12 0.57 -2.67
N GLY A 299 28.15 0.93 -3.96
CA GLY A 299 27.81 2.27 -4.43
C GLY A 299 26.31 2.49 -4.60
N ASP A 300 25.89 3.74 -4.79
CA ASP A 300 24.50 4.15 -4.99
C ASP A 300 24.20 4.54 -6.46
N ASP A 301 25.05 4.11 -7.38
CA ASP A 301 24.90 4.39 -8.81
C ASP A 301 24.39 3.14 -9.54
N LYS A 302 23.12 3.18 -9.96
CA LYS A 302 22.45 2.09 -10.67
C LYS A 302 23.19 1.68 -11.94
N ASP A 303 23.63 2.67 -12.74
CA ASP A 303 24.23 2.40 -14.06
C ASP A 303 25.59 1.66 -13.89
N VAL A 304 26.34 2.01 -12.85
CA VAL A 304 27.59 1.33 -12.51
C VAL A 304 27.34 -0.12 -12.08
N ILE A 305 26.30 -0.35 -11.26
CA ILE A 305 25.92 -1.70 -10.81
C ILE A 305 25.48 -2.54 -12.00
N GLU A 306 24.62 -2.04 -12.86
CA GLU A 306 24.11 -2.74 -14.04
C GLU A 306 25.24 -3.06 -15.05
N ALA A 307 26.17 -2.10 -15.26
CA ALA A 307 27.32 -2.31 -16.14
C ALA A 307 28.25 -3.44 -15.63
N ALA A 308 28.56 -3.43 -14.32
CA ALA A 308 29.35 -4.48 -13.69
C ALA A 308 28.66 -5.86 -13.74
N THR A 309 27.34 -5.88 -13.52
CA THR A 309 26.53 -7.11 -13.63
C THR A 309 26.50 -7.66 -15.03
N THR A 310 26.36 -6.81 -16.04
CA THR A 310 26.37 -7.21 -17.45
C THR A 310 27.72 -7.82 -17.82
N LYS A 311 28.82 -7.17 -17.44
CA LYS A 311 30.17 -7.69 -17.66
C LYS A 311 30.39 -9.05 -16.99
N LEU A 312 29.93 -9.21 -15.75
CA LEU A 312 29.99 -10.48 -15.02
C LEU A 312 29.21 -11.58 -15.76
N THR A 313 28.02 -11.25 -16.24
CA THR A 313 27.18 -12.18 -17.02
C THR A 313 27.87 -12.62 -18.31
N GLU A 314 28.47 -11.71 -19.05
CA GLU A 314 29.19 -12.00 -20.30
C GLU A 314 30.37 -12.99 -20.09
N VAL A 315 31.18 -12.71 -19.06
CA VAL A 315 32.35 -13.54 -18.76
C VAL A 315 31.92 -14.94 -18.26
N THR A 316 30.91 -15.00 -17.41
CA THR A 316 30.41 -16.24 -16.82
C THR A 316 29.71 -17.13 -17.86
N SER A 317 28.94 -16.55 -18.79
CA SER A 317 28.23 -17.28 -19.83
C SER A 317 29.15 -18.03 -20.77
N GLY A 318 30.34 -17.52 -21.07
CA GLY A 318 31.35 -18.16 -21.88
C GLY A 318 31.84 -19.47 -21.26
N VAL A 319 32.07 -19.51 -19.96
CA VAL A 319 32.52 -20.72 -19.24
C VAL A 319 31.36 -21.71 -19.10
N ALA A 320 30.15 -21.22 -18.77
CA ALA A 320 28.96 -22.07 -18.67
C ALA A 320 28.69 -22.84 -20.00
N GLN A 321 28.78 -22.15 -21.15
CA GLN A 321 28.63 -22.81 -22.46
C GLN A 321 29.67 -23.91 -22.71
N LYS A 322 30.93 -23.72 -22.30
CA LYS A 322 31.97 -24.74 -22.42
C LYS A 322 31.69 -25.95 -21.53
N MET A 323 31.20 -25.72 -20.30
CA MET A 323 30.79 -26.79 -19.40
C MET A 323 29.67 -27.64 -20.00
N TYR A 324 28.64 -27.02 -20.55
CA TYR A 324 27.53 -27.71 -21.20
C TYR A 324 28.00 -28.50 -22.43
N ALA A 325 28.90 -27.93 -23.24
CA ALA A 325 29.47 -28.62 -24.39
C ALA A 325 30.28 -29.86 -23.96
N ALA A 326 31.10 -29.74 -22.91
CA ALA A 326 31.88 -30.85 -22.38
C ALA A 326 31.00 -31.96 -21.77
N GLN A 327 29.92 -31.61 -21.08
CA GLN A 327 28.95 -32.59 -20.58
C GLN A 327 28.19 -33.30 -21.70
N ALA A 328 27.84 -32.60 -22.76
CA ALA A 328 27.20 -33.19 -23.93
C ALA A 328 28.13 -34.18 -24.69
N GLU A 329 29.45 -33.91 -24.74
CA GLU A 329 30.44 -34.81 -25.32
C GLU A 329 30.73 -36.02 -24.44
N ALA A 330 30.60 -35.90 -23.12
CA ALA A 330 30.79 -37.01 -22.15
C ALA A 330 29.63 -38.01 -22.12
N GLY A 331 28.52 -37.76 -22.83
CA GLY A 331 27.41 -38.71 -22.98
C GLY A 331 26.52 -38.87 -21.72
N GLU A 332 26.74 -38.09 -20.69
CA GLU A 332 25.81 -37.95 -19.58
C GLU A 332 24.69 -36.99 -20.00
N ALA A 333 23.57 -37.54 -20.46
CA ALA A 333 22.36 -36.76 -20.62
C ALA A 333 22.01 -36.15 -19.23
N PRO A 334 21.88 -34.83 -19.11
CA PRO A 334 21.34 -34.22 -17.88
C PRO A 334 19.97 -34.84 -17.66
N GLY A 335 19.75 -35.39 -16.45
CA GLY A 335 18.40 -35.75 -16.04
C GLY A 335 17.53 -34.53 -16.26
N GLU A 336 16.50 -34.70 -17.03
CA GLU A 336 15.50 -33.75 -17.45
C GLU A 336 14.82 -33.12 -16.20
N GLN A 337 15.47 -32.12 -15.67
CA GLN A 337 14.88 -31.07 -14.83
C GLN A 337 15.30 -29.75 -15.46
N ALA A 338 14.76 -29.53 -16.68
CA ALA A 338 14.51 -28.16 -17.08
C ALA A 338 13.64 -27.53 -15.96
N PRO A 339 14.00 -26.37 -15.41
CA PRO A 339 12.98 -25.54 -14.84
C PRO A 339 12.02 -25.30 -16.01
N GLU A 340 10.79 -25.78 -15.90
CA GLU A 340 9.71 -25.17 -16.64
C GLU A 340 9.88 -23.68 -16.39
N GLU A 341 10.29 -22.98 -17.44
CA GLU A 341 9.96 -21.57 -17.57
C GLU A 341 8.43 -21.55 -17.55
N ASP A 342 7.87 -21.53 -16.34
CA ASP A 342 6.68 -20.77 -16.12
C ASP A 342 7.09 -19.31 -16.40
N ALA A 343 7.20 -19.00 -17.68
CA ALA A 343 6.82 -17.72 -18.18
C ALA A 343 5.39 -17.55 -17.67
N VAL A 344 5.27 -16.97 -16.49
CA VAL A 344 4.09 -16.25 -16.09
C VAL A 344 4.10 -15.05 -17.04
N ASP A 345 3.77 -15.33 -18.30
CA ASP A 345 3.10 -14.40 -19.15
C ASP A 345 1.85 -14.06 -18.35
N GLY A 346 1.98 -13.01 -17.56
CA GLY A 346 0.85 -12.33 -16.97
C GLY A 346 0.05 -11.81 -18.14
N ASP A 347 -0.75 -12.69 -18.73
CA ASP A 347 -1.93 -12.28 -19.43
C ASP A 347 -2.68 -11.38 -18.43
N VAL A 348 -2.42 -10.10 -18.55
CA VAL A 348 -3.35 -9.06 -18.21
C VAL A 348 -4.58 -9.40 -19.04
N VAL A 349 -5.43 -10.24 -18.50
CA VAL A 349 -6.78 -10.39 -18.96
C VAL A 349 -7.39 -9.04 -18.65
N ASP A 350 -7.32 -8.14 -19.63
CA ASP A 350 -8.27 -7.06 -19.76
C ASP A 350 -9.65 -7.72 -19.71
N ALA A 351 -10.18 -7.81 -18.51
CA ALA A 351 -11.57 -8.06 -18.30
C ALA A 351 -12.27 -6.79 -18.76
N ASP A 352 -12.50 -6.70 -20.07
CA ASP A 352 -13.56 -5.87 -20.60
C ASP A 352 -14.79 -6.12 -19.73
N PRO A 353 -15.32 -5.10 -19.04
CA PRO A 353 -16.57 -5.24 -18.36
C PRO A 353 -17.63 -5.48 -19.45
N LYS A 354 -18.01 -6.74 -19.63
CA LYS A 354 -19.22 -7.04 -20.41
C LYS A 354 -20.33 -6.21 -19.78
N PRO A 355 -21.03 -5.38 -20.55
CA PRO A 355 -22.18 -4.68 -20.03
C PRO A 355 -23.16 -5.74 -19.52
N ALA A 356 -23.42 -5.71 -18.23
CA ALA A 356 -24.51 -6.46 -17.64
C ALA A 356 -25.77 -6.00 -18.36
N THR A 357 -26.35 -6.91 -19.11
CA THR A 357 -27.68 -6.73 -19.69
C THR A 357 -28.62 -6.35 -18.57
N GLN A 358 -29.06 -5.09 -18.62
CA GLN A 358 -30.12 -4.54 -17.82
C GLN A 358 -31.38 -5.40 -18.05
N ASP A 359 -31.78 -6.13 -17.03
CA ASP A 359 -33.15 -6.49 -16.76
C ASP A 359 -33.35 -6.59 -15.26
N HIS A 360 -33.19 -5.47 -14.58
CA HIS A 360 -33.85 -5.23 -13.31
C HIS A 360 -34.70 -3.96 -13.47
N GLN A 361 -35.95 -4.18 -13.69
CA GLN A 361 -37.02 -3.20 -13.54
C GLN A 361 -36.83 -2.55 -12.15
N PHE A 362 -36.47 -1.28 -12.18
CA PHE A 362 -36.57 -0.41 -11.01
C PHE A 362 -38.04 -0.38 -10.57
N LEU A 363 -38.36 -1.13 -9.54
CA LEU A 363 -39.55 -0.88 -8.76
C LEU A 363 -39.34 0.45 -8.03
N PRO A 364 -40.26 1.40 -8.13
CA PRO A 364 -40.15 2.65 -7.43
C PRO A 364 -40.19 2.38 -5.92
N CYS A 365 -39.23 2.93 -5.21
CA CYS A 365 -39.14 2.95 -3.78
C CYS A 365 -40.50 3.38 -3.16
N PRO A 366 -41.11 2.57 -2.28
CA PRO A 366 -42.36 3.02 -1.66
C PRO A 366 -42.05 4.22 -0.77
N ARG A 367 -42.74 5.31 -1.01
CA ARG A 367 -42.80 6.51 -0.15
C ARG A 367 -43.34 6.07 1.22
N LEU A 368 -42.45 5.81 2.15
CA LEU A 368 -42.76 5.62 3.57
C LEU A 368 -42.30 6.84 4.36
N TRP A 369 -43.02 7.95 4.18
CA TRP A 369 -42.98 9.07 5.13
C TRP A 369 -44.27 9.86 4.97
N HIS A 370 -45.31 9.46 5.70
CA HIS A 370 -46.38 10.38 6.10
C HIS A 370 -46.15 10.74 7.57
N PRO A 371 -46.12 12.01 7.93
CA PRO A 371 -46.14 12.41 9.31
C PRO A 371 -47.54 12.09 9.87
N CYS A 372 -47.60 11.32 10.93
CA CYS A 372 -48.77 11.26 11.78
C CYS A 372 -48.96 12.63 12.47
N SER A 373 -50.12 13.20 12.23
CA SER A 373 -50.70 14.35 12.97
C SER A 373 -50.86 14.01 14.45
#